data_99f24fc99dcdfc47e73dd732c2681b26
#
_entry.id   99f24fc99dcdfc47e73dd732c2681b26
#
_cell.length_a   1.000
_cell.length_b   1.000
_cell.length_c   1.000
_cell.angle_alpha   90.00
_cell.angle_beta   90.00
_cell.angle_gamma   90.00
#
_symmetry.space_group_name_H-M   'P 1'
#
loop_
_entity.id
_entity.type
_entity.pdbx_description
1 polymer ?
#
loop_
_entity_poly.entity_id
_entity_poly.type
_entity_poly.pdbx_seq_one_letter_code
_entity_poly.pdbx_strand_id
1 'polypeptide(L)'
;MRRDFGGCAGNIAVAMKRMGGEPLIWGAVGRDGGDYLEHFGREGIRTDGIGVFSNAYTAQCLIITDHTGAQIAAFHPGAAERTPQVRWPTDADGKEAQPAIAILSPGGRETTLFAAQACRAREIPYFFDVGQELPLFSAEELLDLAHHAVGIIYSDSEAEAFEQKTQQSDADLAESGLIVVRTLGSRGARVWLPGERHAAFVPTVPIQKVRSPVGAGDAFRGGFLYALERGFSPVEAAQWGAVAAGRKVAGAGAQDYELTPQAAQLDFDQWFGKQSRK
;
A
#
# COMPACT_ATOMS: atom_id res chain seq x y z
N MET A 1 18.10 -17.80 10.53
CA MET A 1 17.35 -17.17 9.43
C MET A 1 15.88 -17.12 9.86
N ARG A 2 15.22 -15.97 9.79
CA ARG A 2 13.79 -15.80 10.06
C ARG A 2 13.05 -15.73 8.74
N ARG A 3 11.87 -16.37 8.64
CA ARG A 3 10.94 -16.24 7.52
C ARG A 3 9.72 -15.46 8.01
N ASP A 4 9.38 -14.40 7.30
CA ASP A 4 8.21 -13.56 7.57
C ASP A 4 7.32 -13.54 6.33
N PHE A 5 6.01 -13.41 6.52
CA PHE A 5 5.10 -13.06 5.45
C PHE A 5 5.27 -11.58 5.08
N GLY A 6 5.13 -11.27 3.78
CA GLY A 6 5.39 -9.94 3.26
C GLY A 6 4.77 -9.74 1.87
N GLY A 7 5.29 -8.74 1.15
CA GLY A 7 4.76 -8.27 -0.13
C GLY A 7 3.76 -7.14 0.09
N CYS A 8 3.88 -6.08 -0.73
CA CYS A 8 3.14 -4.82 -0.52
C CYS A 8 1.62 -5.04 -0.42
N ALA A 9 1.00 -5.71 -1.40
CA ALA A 9 -0.43 -5.96 -1.39
C ALA A 9 -0.89 -6.74 -0.15
N GLY A 10 -0.14 -7.78 0.26
CA GLY A 10 -0.46 -8.56 1.45
C GLY A 10 -0.32 -7.75 2.75
N ASN A 11 0.73 -6.93 2.87
CA ASN A 11 0.94 -6.06 4.03
C ASN A 11 -0.17 -5.00 4.15
N ILE A 12 -0.55 -4.38 3.02
CA ILE A 12 -1.64 -3.39 2.93
C ILE A 12 -2.96 -4.05 3.35
N ALA A 13 -3.26 -5.23 2.81
CA ALA A 13 -4.49 -5.95 3.10
C ALA A 13 -4.60 -6.35 4.58
N VAL A 14 -3.51 -6.85 5.19
CA VAL A 14 -3.48 -7.19 6.62
C VAL A 14 -3.72 -5.95 7.48
N ALA A 15 -3.07 -4.82 7.17
CA ALA A 15 -3.30 -3.57 7.90
C ALA A 15 -4.77 -3.12 7.80
N MET A 16 -5.32 -3.07 6.58
CA MET A 16 -6.70 -2.68 6.33
C MET A 16 -7.70 -3.61 7.04
N LYS A 17 -7.47 -4.93 6.97
CA LYS A 17 -8.35 -5.92 7.64
C LYS A 17 -8.37 -5.76 9.14
N ARG A 18 -7.21 -5.59 9.75
CA ARG A 18 -7.07 -5.40 11.20
C ARG A 18 -7.68 -4.10 11.71
N MET A 19 -7.86 -3.12 10.84
CA MET A 19 -8.64 -1.89 11.13
C MET A 19 -10.15 -2.08 10.94
N GLY A 20 -10.60 -3.24 10.47
CA GLY A 20 -12.01 -3.55 10.22
C GLY A 20 -12.48 -3.26 8.79
N GLY A 21 -11.55 -3.16 7.83
CA GLY A 21 -11.84 -3.08 6.40
C GLY A 21 -12.02 -4.46 5.75
N GLU A 22 -12.45 -4.47 4.48
CA GLU A 22 -12.66 -5.68 3.70
C GLU A 22 -11.77 -5.67 2.43
N PRO A 23 -10.45 -5.91 2.59
CA PRO A 23 -9.54 -5.90 1.47
C PRO A 23 -9.76 -7.10 0.55
N LEU A 24 -9.54 -6.88 -0.75
CA LEU A 24 -9.52 -7.88 -1.78
C LEU A 24 -8.14 -7.87 -2.44
N ILE A 25 -7.42 -8.99 -2.38
CA ILE A 25 -6.10 -9.11 -3.01
C ILE A 25 -6.29 -9.71 -4.40
N TRP A 26 -5.73 -9.04 -5.42
CA TRP A 26 -5.54 -9.61 -6.74
C TRP A 26 -4.05 -9.80 -6.98
N GLY A 27 -3.62 -11.06 -7.06
CA GLY A 27 -2.21 -11.40 -7.07
C GLY A 27 -1.95 -12.86 -7.38
N ALA A 28 -0.70 -13.29 -7.27
CA ALA A 28 -0.31 -14.67 -7.51
C ALA A 28 0.72 -15.19 -6.52
N VAL A 29 0.61 -16.47 -6.18
CA VAL A 29 1.58 -17.22 -5.39
C VAL A 29 2.05 -18.47 -6.15
N GLY A 30 3.19 -18.98 -5.78
CA GLY A 30 3.74 -20.23 -6.32
C GLY A 30 3.27 -21.47 -5.55
N ARG A 31 3.86 -22.62 -5.90
CA ARG A 31 3.60 -23.93 -5.28
C ARG A 31 3.86 -24.00 -3.77
N ASP A 32 4.64 -23.06 -3.26
CA ASP A 32 5.03 -22.92 -1.85
C ASP A 32 4.20 -21.86 -1.10
N GLY A 33 3.14 -21.35 -1.73
CA GLY A 33 2.29 -20.28 -1.19
C GLY A 33 1.21 -20.74 -0.20
N GLY A 34 1.07 -22.07 0.04
CA GLY A 34 0.00 -22.62 0.88
C GLY A 34 -0.08 -22.01 2.27
N ASP A 35 1.05 -21.95 2.99
CA ASP A 35 1.14 -21.36 4.33
C ASP A 35 0.69 -19.88 4.33
N TYR A 36 0.96 -19.16 3.23
CA TYR A 36 0.58 -17.75 3.10
C TYR A 36 -0.92 -17.58 2.86
N LEU A 37 -1.53 -18.45 2.04
CA LEU A 37 -2.99 -18.45 1.85
C LEU A 37 -3.72 -18.83 3.15
N GLU A 38 -3.20 -19.79 3.91
CA GLU A 38 -3.72 -20.13 5.24
C GLU A 38 -3.59 -18.95 6.22
N HIS A 39 -2.49 -18.22 6.17
CA HIS A 39 -2.30 -17.01 6.98
C HIS A 39 -3.36 -15.96 6.64
N PHE A 40 -3.62 -15.67 5.37
CA PHE A 40 -4.71 -14.77 4.98
C PHE A 40 -6.07 -15.26 5.46
N GLY A 41 -6.35 -16.56 5.35
CA GLY A 41 -7.58 -17.15 5.89
C GLY A 41 -7.75 -16.93 7.39
N ARG A 42 -6.67 -17.06 8.18
CA ARG A 42 -6.67 -16.76 9.63
C ARG A 42 -6.90 -15.27 9.93
N GLU A 43 -6.39 -14.39 9.08
CA GLU A 43 -6.65 -12.94 9.17
C GLU A 43 -8.07 -12.57 8.67
N GLY A 44 -8.83 -13.51 8.10
CA GLY A 44 -10.15 -13.26 7.53
C GLY A 44 -10.10 -12.49 6.20
N ILE A 45 -8.99 -12.59 5.48
CA ILE A 45 -8.80 -11.98 4.16
C ILE A 45 -9.16 -13.01 3.08
N ARG A 46 -9.96 -12.61 2.11
CA ARG A 46 -10.34 -13.44 0.95
C ARG A 46 -9.12 -13.75 0.07
N THR A 47 -9.06 -14.98 -0.42
CA THR A 47 -7.95 -15.48 -1.27
C THR A 47 -8.38 -15.89 -2.67
N ASP A 48 -9.64 -15.73 -3.03
CA ASP A 48 -10.20 -16.09 -4.34
C ASP A 48 -9.67 -15.23 -5.51
N GLY A 49 -9.10 -14.05 -5.21
CA GLY A 49 -8.37 -13.24 -6.18
C GLY A 49 -6.87 -13.59 -6.29
N ILE A 50 -6.41 -14.66 -5.60
CA ILE A 50 -5.00 -15.06 -5.62
C ILE A 50 -4.83 -16.34 -6.44
N GLY A 51 -4.14 -16.23 -7.58
CA GLY A 51 -3.82 -17.39 -8.41
C GLY A 51 -2.67 -18.23 -7.84
N VAL A 52 -2.76 -19.55 -7.96
CA VAL A 52 -1.70 -20.47 -7.53
C VAL A 52 -1.04 -21.10 -8.75
N PHE A 53 0.26 -20.92 -8.91
CA PHE A 53 1.05 -21.42 -10.05
C PHE A 53 2.01 -22.53 -9.61
N SER A 54 1.67 -23.79 -9.93
CA SER A 54 2.45 -24.98 -9.52
C SER A 54 3.86 -25.05 -10.11
N ASN A 55 4.12 -24.34 -11.21
CA ASN A 55 5.40 -24.28 -11.91
C ASN A 55 6.24 -23.03 -11.58
N ALA A 56 5.89 -22.30 -10.51
CA ALA A 56 6.64 -21.17 -9.98
C ALA A 56 6.77 -21.25 -8.47
N TYR A 57 7.69 -20.48 -7.90
CA TYR A 57 7.73 -20.18 -6.47
C TYR A 57 7.06 -18.83 -6.17
N THR A 58 6.58 -18.66 -4.98
CA THR A 58 6.08 -17.37 -4.48
C THR A 58 7.21 -16.33 -4.51
N ALA A 59 6.87 -15.05 -4.71
CA ALA A 59 7.83 -13.95 -4.62
C ALA A 59 8.59 -13.98 -3.28
N GLN A 60 9.90 -13.72 -3.31
CA GLN A 60 10.76 -13.78 -2.13
C GLN A 60 11.72 -12.60 -2.09
N CYS A 61 11.92 -12.04 -0.92
CA CYS A 61 12.95 -11.05 -0.64
C CYS A 61 13.92 -11.60 0.41
N LEU A 62 15.18 -11.75 0.05
CA LEU A 62 16.25 -12.08 0.99
C LEU A 62 16.87 -10.79 1.49
N ILE A 63 16.78 -10.54 2.79
CA ILE A 63 17.33 -9.35 3.42
C ILE A 63 18.48 -9.79 4.34
N ILE A 64 19.66 -9.30 4.06
CA ILE A 64 20.85 -9.48 4.90
C ILE A 64 21.09 -8.15 5.60
N THR A 65 21.08 -8.18 6.93
CA THR A 65 21.34 -7.01 7.78
C THR A 65 22.65 -7.22 8.52
N ASP A 66 23.56 -6.26 8.44
CA ASP A 66 24.82 -6.29 9.18
C ASP A 66 24.65 -5.76 10.62
N HIS A 67 25.75 -5.76 11.38
CA HIS A 67 25.76 -5.30 12.76
C HIS A 67 25.54 -3.79 12.93
N THR A 68 25.65 -3.01 11.86
CA THR A 68 25.38 -1.57 11.84
C THR A 68 23.92 -1.26 11.49
N GLY A 69 23.15 -2.28 11.07
CA GLY A 69 21.78 -2.14 10.57
C GLY A 69 21.70 -1.85 9.07
N ALA A 70 22.83 -1.81 8.35
CA ALA A 70 22.81 -1.69 6.89
C ALA A 70 22.28 -2.98 6.25
N GLN A 71 21.49 -2.84 5.19
CA GLN A 71 20.77 -3.95 4.56
C GLN A 71 21.12 -4.08 3.08
N ILE A 72 21.27 -5.33 2.66
CA ILE A 72 21.26 -5.72 1.25
C ILE A 72 20.02 -6.58 1.03
N ALA A 73 19.21 -6.22 0.05
CA ALA A 73 18.01 -6.95 -0.34
C ALA A 73 18.17 -7.54 -1.74
N ALA A 74 17.85 -8.83 -1.87
CA ALA A 74 17.75 -9.51 -3.16
C ALA A 74 16.30 -9.99 -3.33
N PHE A 75 15.64 -9.50 -4.36
CA PHE A 75 14.24 -9.81 -4.65
C PHE A 75 14.12 -10.73 -5.87
N HIS A 76 13.29 -11.76 -5.72
CA HIS A 76 12.88 -12.63 -6.81
C HIS A 76 11.35 -12.57 -6.94
N PRO A 77 10.80 -12.09 -8.08
CA PRO A 77 9.37 -11.86 -8.23
C PRO A 77 8.53 -13.13 -8.32
N GLY A 78 9.11 -14.23 -8.78
CA GLY A 78 8.44 -15.53 -8.83
C GLY A 78 7.07 -15.48 -9.52
N ALA A 79 6.06 -16.07 -8.88
CA ALA A 79 4.70 -16.11 -9.40
C ALA A 79 4.00 -14.74 -9.46
N ALA A 80 4.49 -13.72 -8.76
CA ALA A 80 3.86 -12.39 -8.77
C ALA A 80 3.76 -11.78 -10.17
N GLU A 81 4.73 -12.06 -11.06
CA GLU A 81 4.70 -11.63 -12.46
C GLU A 81 3.57 -12.27 -13.29
N ARG A 82 2.91 -13.29 -12.74
CA ARG A 82 1.79 -13.98 -13.39
C ARG A 82 0.42 -13.45 -12.98
N THR A 83 0.36 -12.41 -12.18
CA THR A 83 -0.90 -11.76 -11.79
C THR A 83 -1.79 -11.41 -13.00
N PRO A 84 -1.29 -10.96 -14.16
CA PRO A 84 -2.12 -10.76 -15.35
C PRO A 84 -2.85 -12.00 -15.87
N GLN A 85 -2.43 -13.21 -15.48
CA GLN A 85 -3.08 -14.47 -15.84
C GLN A 85 -4.14 -14.91 -14.82
N VAL A 86 -4.23 -14.20 -13.69
CA VAL A 86 -5.21 -14.50 -12.63
C VAL A 86 -6.55 -13.89 -13.01
N ARG A 87 -7.61 -14.70 -12.92
CA ARG A 87 -8.97 -14.22 -13.16
C ARG A 87 -9.30 -13.10 -12.17
N TRP A 88 -10.01 -12.08 -12.65
CA TRP A 88 -10.56 -11.03 -11.78
C TRP A 88 -11.48 -11.68 -10.73
N PRO A 89 -11.34 -11.28 -9.44
CA PRO A 89 -12.14 -11.88 -8.36
C PRO A 89 -13.63 -11.58 -8.54
N THR A 90 -14.46 -12.43 -7.92
CA THR A 90 -15.92 -12.28 -7.97
C THR A 90 -16.47 -11.87 -6.60
N ASP A 91 -17.63 -11.25 -6.58
CA ASP A 91 -18.41 -11.00 -5.36
C ASP A 91 -19.14 -12.28 -4.87
N ALA A 92 -19.94 -12.14 -3.82
CA ALA A 92 -20.73 -13.25 -3.25
C ALA A 92 -21.77 -13.80 -4.22
N ASP A 93 -22.22 -13.01 -5.20
CA ASP A 93 -23.20 -13.40 -6.22
C ASP A 93 -22.54 -14.00 -7.47
N GLY A 94 -21.21 -14.14 -7.47
CA GLY A 94 -20.42 -14.67 -8.59
C GLY A 94 -20.23 -13.70 -9.75
N LYS A 95 -20.56 -12.41 -9.56
CA LYS A 95 -20.27 -11.34 -10.51
C LYS A 95 -18.85 -10.82 -10.29
N GLU A 96 -18.29 -10.11 -11.27
CA GLU A 96 -17.01 -9.45 -11.10
C GLU A 96 -17.07 -8.48 -9.90
N ALA A 97 -16.10 -8.60 -9.01
CA ALA A 97 -16.01 -7.73 -7.83
C ALA A 97 -15.79 -6.27 -8.25
N GLN A 98 -16.50 -5.37 -7.59
CA GLN A 98 -16.44 -3.92 -7.79
C GLN A 98 -15.96 -3.24 -6.50
N PRO A 99 -14.64 -3.26 -6.21
CA PRO A 99 -14.12 -2.54 -5.06
C PRO A 99 -14.34 -1.04 -5.21
N ALA A 100 -14.65 -0.38 -4.09
CA ALA A 100 -14.87 1.08 -4.06
C ALA A 100 -13.61 1.86 -4.47
N ILE A 101 -12.43 1.29 -4.20
CA ILE A 101 -11.13 1.88 -4.53
C ILE A 101 -10.08 0.77 -4.61
N ALA A 102 -9.09 0.93 -5.47
CA ALA A 102 -7.94 0.04 -5.59
C ALA A 102 -6.64 0.76 -5.25
N ILE A 103 -5.58 0.01 -4.99
CA ILE A 103 -4.21 0.50 -4.96
C ILE A 103 -3.35 -0.41 -5.84
N LEU A 104 -2.63 0.21 -6.78
CA LEU A 104 -1.66 -0.48 -7.61
C LEU A 104 -0.31 -0.43 -6.90
N SER A 105 -0.03 -1.47 -6.12
CA SER A 105 1.23 -1.64 -5.39
C SER A 105 2.29 -2.31 -6.27
N PRO A 106 3.59 -2.19 -5.96
CA PRO A 106 4.66 -2.85 -6.68
C PRO A 106 4.41 -4.34 -6.92
N GLY A 107 4.42 -4.75 -8.18
CA GLY A 107 4.17 -6.13 -8.62
C GLY A 107 4.82 -6.47 -9.97
N GLY A 108 5.78 -5.64 -10.40
CA GLY A 108 6.41 -5.69 -11.72
C GLY A 108 5.70 -4.78 -12.73
N ARG A 109 6.48 -4.22 -13.66
CA ARG A 109 5.99 -3.25 -14.67
C ARG A 109 4.77 -3.76 -15.42
N GLU A 110 4.84 -4.98 -15.98
CA GLU A 110 3.72 -5.55 -16.76
C GLU A 110 2.46 -5.74 -15.90
N THR A 111 2.63 -6.23 -14.68
CA THR A 111 1.52 -6.41 -13.73
C THR A 111 0.85 -5.07 -13.42
N THR A 112 1.62 -4.02 -13.14
CA THR A 112 1.09 -2.69 -12.82
C THR A 112 0.33 -2.08 -14.00
N LEU A 113 0.90 -2.14 -15.21
CA LEU A 113 0.23 -1.64 -16.43
C LEU A 113 -1.08 -2.42 -16.70
N PHE A 114 -1.05 -3.74 -16.55
CA PHE A 114 -2.23 -4.57 -16.73
C PHE A 114 -3.30 -4.28 -15.66
N ALA A 115 -2.91 -4.10 -14.40
CA ALA A 115 -3.82 -3.77 -13.31
C ALA A 115 -4.47 -2.39 -13.51
N ALA A 116 -3.70 -1.40 -13.97
CA ALA A 116 -4.25 -0.08 -14.33
C ALA A 116 -5.29 -0.20 -15.44
N GLN A 117 -4.99 -0.95 -16.50
CA GLN A 117 -5.95 -1.20 -17.58
C GLN A 117 -7.20 -1.93 -17.09
N ALA A 118 -7.05 -2.91 -16.21
CA ALA A 118 -8.17 -3.66 -15.63
C ALA A 118 -9.08 -2.78 -14.77
N CYS A 119 -8.50 -1.87 -13.96
CA CYS A 119 -9.26 -0.89 -13.18
C CYS A 119 -9.99 0.11 -14.08
N ARG A 120 -9.31 0.66 -15.10
CA ARG A 120 -9.93 1.60 -16.07
C ARG A 120 -11.11 0.94 -16.78
N ALA A 121 -10.97 -0.29 -17.27
CA ALA A 121 -12.01 -1.02 -17.98
C ALA A 121 -13.26 -1.31 -17.13
N ARG A 122 -13.13 -1.27 -15.79
CA ARG A 122 -14.18 -1.50 -14.81
C ARG A 122 -14.64 -0.24 -14.08
N GLU A 123 -14.10 0.91 -14.48
CA GLU A 123 -14.35 2.20 -13.83
C GLU A 123 -14.05 2.20 -12.32
N ILE A 124 -13.06 1.39 -11.90
CA ILE A 124 -12.59 1.31 -10.51
C ILE A 124 -11.55 2.42 -10.29
N PRO A 125 -11.81 3.37 -9.38
CA PRO A 125 -10.83 4.38 -9.02
C PRO A 125 -9.63 3.73 -8.34
N TYR A 126 -8.41 4.19 -8.63
CA TYR A 126 -7.22 3.61 -8.00
C TYR A 126 -6.22 4.67 -7.56
N PHE A 127 -5.47 4.34 -6.51
CA PHE A 127 -4.23 5.00 -6.15
C PHE A 127 -3.06 4.30 -6.84
N PHE A 128 -2.14 5.10 -7.39
CA PHE A 128 -0.88 4.59 -7.91
C PHE A 128 0.19 4.63 -6.81
N ASP A 129 0.70 3.47 -6.42
CA ASP A 129 1.81 3.27 -5.49
C ASP A 129 3.05 2.89 -6.29
N VAL A 130 3.87 3.87 -6.61
CA VAL A 130 5.07 3.68 -7.45
C VAL A 130 6.05 2.70 -6.83
N GLY A 131 6.29 2.83 -5.55
CA GLY A 131 7.24 2.02 -4.79
C GLY A 131 8.65 2.02 -5.38
N GLN A 132 9.40 1.02 -5.01
CA GLN A 132 10.79 0.81 -5.45
C GLN A 132 10.94 0.40 -6.93
N GLU A 133 9.85 0.16 -7.65
CA GLU A 133 9.85 -0.28 -9.04
C GLU A 133 9.86 0.89 -10.05
N LEU A 134 9.87 2.12 -9.58
CA LEU A 134 9.96 3.33 -10.41
C LEU A 134 11.01 3.23 -11.54
N PRO A 135 12.21 2.68 -11.33
CA PRO A 135 13.20 2.54 -12.41
C PRO A 135 12.74 1.71 -13.61
N LEU A 136 11.77 0.81 -13.42
CA LEU A 136 11.27 -0.10 -14.47
C LEU A 136 10.37 0.60 -15.51
N PHE A 137 9.82 1.77 -15.18
CA PHE A 137 8.88 2.50 -16.03
C PHE A 137 9.56 3.62 -16.81
N SER A 138 9.05 3.95 -17.97
CA SER A 138 9.40 5.21 -18.65
C SER A 138 8.70 6.40 -17.98
N ALA A 139 9.15 7.63 -18.26
CA ALA A 139 8.48 8.84 -17.77
C ALA A 139 7.03 8.92 -18.27
N GLU A 140 6.79 8.57 -19.52
CA GLU A 140 5.45 8.57 -20.15
C GLU A 140 4.53 7.58 -19.46
N GLU A 141 5.00 6.38 -19.12
CA GLU A 141 4.23 5.36 -18.42
C GLU A 141 3.88 5.80 -16.98
N LEU A 142 4.83 6.40 -16.27
CA LEU A 142 4.59 6.95 -14.93
C LEU A 142 3.52 8.03 -14.95
N LEU A 143 3.57 8.93 -15.94
CA LEU A 143 2.58 9.99 -16.11
C LEU A 143 1.22 9.44 -16.54
N ASP A 144 1.17 8.44 -17.44
CA ASP A 144 -0.09 7.79 -17.81
C ASP A 144 -0.75 7.11 -16.62
N LEU A 145 0.01 6.37 -15.82
CA LEU A 145 -0.49 5.71 -14.60
C LEU A 145 -1.00 6.72 -13.59
N ALA A 146 -0.28 7.83 -13.37
CA ALA A 146 -0.65 8.88 -12.44
C ALA A 146 -1.90 9.63 -12.90
N HIS A 147 -1.95 10.12 -14.13
CA HIS A 147 -3.06 10.95 -14.65
C HIS A 147 -4.40 10.20 -14.73
N HIS A 148 -4.39 8.87 -14.76
CA HIS A 148 -5.61 8.06 -14.70
C HIS A 148 -5.94 7.56 -13.29
N ALA A 149 -5.09 7.84 -12.30
CA ALA A 149 -5.35 7.54 -10.91
C ALA A 149 -6.18 8.65 -10.23
N VAL A 150 -6.83 8.35 -9.12
CA VAL A 150 -7.41 9.37 -8.25
C VAL A 150 -6.35 10.02 -7.37
N GLY A 151 -5.20 9.38 -7.24
CA GLY A 151 -4.06 9.92 -6.52
C GLY A 151 -2.82 9.03 -6.61
N ILE A 152 -1.73 9.58 -6.13
CA ILE A 152 -0.43 8.90 -6.04
C ILE A 152 0.02 8.88 -4.57
N ILE A 153 0.65 7.76 -4.18
CA ILE A 153 1.22 7.61 -2.84
C ILE A 153 2.63 7.05 -2.95
N TYR A 154 3.58 7.71 -2.31
CA TYR A 154 5.00 7.34 -2.36
C TYR A 154 5.77 7.80 -1.11
N SER A 155 6.97 7.30 -0.95
CA SER A 155 7.93 7.79 0.04
C SER A 155 8.66 9.05 -0.45
N ASP A 156 9.38 9.70 0.46
CA ASP A 156 10.19 10.90 0.17
C ASP A 156 11.19 10.67 -0.98
N SER A 157 11.93 9.56 -0.94
CA SER A 157 12.90 9.20 -1.97
C SER A 157 12.27 8.80 -3.31
N GLU A 158 11.11 8.14 -3.28
CA GLU A 158 10.36 7.78 -4.48
C GLU A 158 9.77 9.03 -5.16
N ALA A 159 9.28 9.99 -4.37
CA ALA A 159 8.79 11.28 -4.89
C ALA A 159 9.91 12.06 -5.59
N GLU A 160 11.10 12.16 -4.98
CA GLU A 160 12.25 12.80 -5.61
C GLU A 160 12.66 12.12 -6.94
N ALA A 161 12.68 10.79 -6.95
CA ALA A 161 12.99 10.02 -8.16
C ALA A 161 11.91 10.16 -9.24
N PHE A 162 10.63 10.24 -8.84
CA PHE A 162 9.51 10.48 -9.73
C PHE A 162 9.62 11.86 -10.39
N GLU A 163 9.83 12.90 -9.59
CA GLU A 163 10.02 14.28 -10.08
C GLU A 163 11.22 14.41 -11.02
N GLN A 164 12.37 13.80 -10.67
CA GLN A 164 13.55 13.79 -11.54
C GLN A 164 13.26 13.14 -12.90
N LYS A 165 12.48 12.08 -12.93
CA LYS A 165 12.19 11.32 -14.14
C LYS A 165 11.10 11.94 -14.99
N THR A 166 10.05 12.48 -14.38
CA THR A 166 8.85 12.99 -15.05
C THR A 166 8.84 14.51 -15.22
N GLN A 167 9.69 15.23 -14.49
CA GLN A 167 9.70 16.70 -14.39
C GLN A 167 8.37 17.25 -13.84
N GLN A 168 7.65 16.46 -13.05
CA GLN A 168 6.40 16.85 -12.38
C GLN A 168 6.61 16.83 -10.86
N SER A 169 6.42 17.97 -10.22
CA SER A 169 6.46 18.09 -8.75
C SER A 169 5.14 17.59 -8.11
N ASP A 170 5.18 17.38 -6.78
CA ASP A 170 3.97 17.06 -6.01
C ASP A 170 2.84 18.09 -6.24
N ALA A 171 3.19 19.38 -6.33
CA ALA A 171 2.24 20.45 -6.57
C ALA A 171 1.67 20.43 -8.00
N ASP A 172 2.48 20.10 -9.01
CA ASP A 172 2.01 20.00 -10.40
C ASP A 172 1.04 18.85 -10.57
N LEU A 173 1.31 17.70 -9.92
CA LEU A 173 0.41 16.55 -9.88
C LEU A 173 -0.91 16.90 -9.19
N ALA A 174 -0.87 17.63 -8.08
CA ALA A 174 -2.08 18.05 -7.37
C ALA A 174 -2.89 19.08 -8.20
N GLU A 175 -2.22 20.05 -8.86
CA GLU A 175 -2.89 20.99 -9.76
C GLU A 175 -3.56 20.29 -10.95
N SER A 176 -3.03 19.15 -11.41
CA SER A 176 -3.67 18.32 -12.45
C SER A 176 -4.87 17.51 -11.93
N GLY A 177 -5.20 17.60 -10.64
CA GLY A 177 -6.40 17.01 -10.06
C GLY A 177 -6.15 15.76 -9.22
N LEU A 178 -4.91 15.39 -8.92
CA LEU A 178 -4.59 14.21 -8.12
C LEU A 178 -4.55 14.53 -6.62
N ILE A 179 -4.91 13.53 -5.82
CA ILE A 179 -4.52 13.49 -4.40
C ILE A 179 -3.07 13.00 -4.37
N VAL A 180 -2.16 13.81 -3.79
CA VAL A 180 -0.75 13.40 -3.67
C VAL A 180 -0.42 13.16 -2.21
N VAL A 181 0.10 11.96 -1.88
CA VAL A 181 0.49 11.58 -0.52
C VAL A 181 1.98 11.22 -0.51
N ARG A 182 2.78 12.05 0.15
CA ARG A 182 4.23 11.82 0.33
C ARG A 182 4.52 11.48 1.78
N THR A 183 4.92 10.23 2.03
CA THR A 183 5.33 9.77 3.36
C THR A 183 6.79 10.13 3.63
N LEU A 184 7.06 10.68 4.82
CA LEU A 184 8.37 11.20 5.22
C LEU A 184 9.02 10.33 6.32
N GLY A 185 8.58 9.06 6.45
CA GLY A 185 9.03 8.16 7.50
C GLY A 185 8.68 8.69 8.90
N SER A 186 9.68 8.78 9.79
CA SER A 186 9.48 9.30 11.15
C SER A 186 9.12 10.79 11.22
N ARG A 187 9.20 11.52 10.11
CA ARG A 187 8.83 12.94 10.03
C ARG A 187 7.34 13.15 9.72
N GLY A 188 6.55 12.10 9.46
CA GLY A 188 5.12 12.21 9.14
C GLY A 188 4.81 12.04 7.65
N ALA A 189 3.79 12.76 7.19
CA ALA A 189 3.38 12.76 5.79
C ALA A 189 2.92 14.16 5.33
N ARG A 190 2.92 14.37 4.03
CA ARG A 190 2.34 15.54 3.38
C ARG A 190 1.24 15.08 2.44
N VAL A 191 0.14 15.80 2.40
CA VAL A 191 -1.03 15.50 1.57
C VAL A 191 -1.39 16.77 0.80
N TRP A 192 -1.32 16.70 -0.52
CA TRP A 192 -1.86 17.73 -1.41
C TRP A 192 -3.24 17.29 -1.87
N LEU A 193 -4.18 18.21 -1.83
CA LEU A 193 -5.53 17.98 -2.36
C LEU A 193 -5.61 18.43 -3.82
N PRO A 194 -6.56 17.90 -4.61
CA PRO A 194 -6.76 18.32 -5.98
C PRO A 194 -6.90 19.86 -6.12
N GLY A 195 -6.08 20.44 -6.99
CA GLY A 195 -6.03 21.88 -7.21
C GLY A 195 -5.20 22.70 -6.20
N GLU A 196 -4.63 22.07 -5.18
CA GLU A 196 -3.90 22.77 -4.11
C GLU A 196 -2.38 22.69 -4.33
N ARG A 197 -1.70 23.85 -4.27
CA ARG A 197 -0.22 23.91 -4.33
C ARG A 197 0.46 23.60 -3.00
N HIS A 198 -0.26 23.72 -1.90
CA HIS A 198 0.30 23.57 -0.55
C HIS A 198 -0.22 22.30 0.11
N ALA A 199 0.71 21.51 0.67
CA ALA A 199 0.36 20.31 1.39
C ALA A 199 -0.16 20.58 2.80
N ALA A 200 -1.15 19.84 3.23
CA ALA A 200 -1.42 19.62 4.62
C ALA A 200 -0.35 18.70 5.22
N PHE A 201 0.09 18.97 6.42
CA PHE A 201 1.05 18.13 7.14
C PHE A 201 0.33 17.21 8.14
N VAL A 202 0.69 15.94 8.10
CA VAL A 202 0.19 14.91 9.04
C VAL A 202 1.37 14.40 9.87
N PRO A 203 1.39 14.61 11.19
CA PRO A 203 2.46 14.12 12.06
C PRO A 203 2.37 12.61 12.24
N THR A 204 3.49 11.99 12.67
CA THR A 204 3.50 10.60 13.10
C THR A 204 2.81 10.46 14.46
N VAL A 205 2.26 9.27 14.73
CA VAL A 205 1.86 8.87 16.08
C VAL A 205 3.13 8.57 16.89
N PRO A 206 3.29 9.14 18.10
CA PRO A 206 4.43 8.84 18.96
C PRO A 206 4.49 7.36 19.34
N ILE A 207 5.69 6.77 19.25
CA ILE A 207 5.94 5.36 19.49
C ILE A 207 7.02 5.23 20.55
N GLN A 208 6.75 4.43 21.59
CA GLN A 208 7.70 4.21 22.67
C GLN A 208 8.95 3.45 22.21
N LYS A 209 8.76 2.46 21.33
CA LYS A 209 9.85 1.61 20.83
C LYS A 209 9.61 1.17 19.39
N VAL A 210 10.49 1.56 18.50
CA VAL A 210 10.54 1.05 17.13
C VAL A 210 11.25 -0.30 17.15
N ARG A 211 10.58 -1.37 16.67
CA ARG A 211 11.15 -2.71 16.53
C ARG A 211 11.55 -3.02 15.10
N SER A 212 10.72 -2.64 14.15
CA SER A 212 11.01 -2.84 12.72
C SER A 212 10.29 -1.79 11.87
N PRO A 213 10.99 -1.07 10.98
CA PRO A 213 10.37 -0.15 10.03
C PRO A 213 9.78 -0.85 8.80
N VAL A 214 10.14 -2.13 8.55
CA VAL A 214 9.73 -2.87 7.34
C VAL A 214 8.21 -3.02 7.29
N GLY A 215 7.57 -2.59 6.19
CA GLY A 215 6.12 -2.62 6.01
C GLY A 215 5.35 -1.47 6.68
N ALA A 216 6.04 -0.45 7.23
CA ALA A 216 5.38 0.72 7.80
C ALA A 216 4.64 1.53 6.74
N GLY A 217 5.23 1.68 5.55
CA GLY A 217 4.59 2.31 4.39
C GLY A 217 3.35 1.55 3.93
N ASP A 218 3.41 0.22 3.90
CA ASP A 218 2.26 -0.62 3.54
C ASP A 218 1.13 -0.50 4.57
N ALA A 219 1.47 -0.49 5.86
CA ALA A 219 0.48 -0.29 6.92
C ALA A 219 -0.15 1.10 6.83
N PHE A 220 0.62 2.15 6.51
CA PHE A 220 0.09 3.48 6.23
C PHE A 220 -0.93 3.44 5.08
N ARG A 221 -0.60 2.79 3.96
CA ARG A 221 -1.51 2.63 2.81
C ARG A 221 -2.78 1.88 3.19
N GLY A 222 -2.67 0.82 3.99
CA GLY A 222 -3.82 0.07 4.49
C GLY A 222 -4.75 0.92 5.35
N GLY A 223 -4.22 1.71 6.28
CA GLY A 223 -4.98 2.66 7.10
C GLY A 223 -5.58 3.81 6.29
N PHE A 224 -4.84 4.31 5.32
CA PHE A 224 -5.29 5.37 4.40
C PHE A 224 -6.50 4.91 3.57
N LEU A 225 -6.41 3.74 2.94
CA LEU A 225 -7.50 3.19 2.14
C LEU A 225 -8.74 2.83 2.98
N TYR A 226 -8.52 2.28 4.18
CA TYR A 226 -9.59 2.02 5.14
C TYR A 226 -10.43 3.25 5.44
N ALA A 227 -9.79 4.40 5.64
CA ALA A 227 -10.47 5.65 5.94
C ALA A 227 -11.14 6.27 4.69
N LEU A 228 -10.46 6.24 3.54
CA LEU A 228 -11.05 6.74 2.29
C LEU A 228 -12.32 5.99 1.91
N GLU A 229 -12.34 4.65 2.04
CA GLU A 229 -13.53 3.83 1.78
C GLU A 229 -14.72 4.25 2.67
N ARG A 230 -14.44 4.79 3.85
CA ARG A 230 -15.45 5.29 4.81
C ARG A 230 -15.81 6.75 4.63
N GLY A 231 -15.29 7.40 3.59
CA GLY A 231 -15.63 8.79 3.25
C GLY A 231 -14.88 9.84 4.07
N PHE A 232 -13.81 9.48 4.78
CA PHE A 232 -12.93 10.46 5.40
C PHE A 232 -12.19 11.27 4.34
N SER A 233 -11.87 12.53 4.64
CA SER A 233 -11.04 13.35 3.76
C SER A 233 -9.65 12.74 3.58
N PRO A 234 -8.91 13.05 2.48
CA PRO A 234 -7.56 12.52 2.27
C PRO A 234 -6.58 12.85 3.40
N VAL A 235 -6.76 13.99 4.06
CA VAL A 235 -5.92 14.38 5.21
C VAL A 235 -6.24 13.51 6.43
N GLU A 236 -7.52 13.31 6.75
CA GLU A 236 -7.94 12.39 7.82
C GLU A 236 -7.54 10.94 7.50
N ALA A 237 -7.67 10.52 6.24
CA ALA A 237 -7.21 9.20 5.80
C ALA A 237 -5.70 9.02 6.03
N ALA A 238 -4.89 10.06 5.79
CA ALA A 238 -3.46 10.01 6.11
C ALA A 238 -3.18 9.96 7.63
N GLN A 239 -4.04 10.56 8.46
CA GLN A 239 -3.96 10.41 9.92
C GLN A 239 -4.24 8.96 10.36
N TRP A 240 -5.25 8.29 9.77
CA TRP A 240 -5.50 6.87 9.96
C TRP A 240 -4.33 6.01 9.48
N GLY A 241 -3.72 6.37 8.36
CA GLY A 241 -2.48 5.77 7.86
C GLY A 241 -1.33 5.90 8.86
N ALA A 242 -1.17 7.08 9.47
CA ALA A 242 -0.15 7.31 10.51
C ALA A 242 -0.38 6.45 11.76
N VAL A 243 -1.64 6.23 12.16
CA VAL A 243 -2.01 5.32 13.27
C VAL A 243 -1.59 3.88 12.92
N ALA A 244 -1.97 3.38 11.75
CA ALA A 244 -1.63 2.02 11.32
C ALA A 244 -0.11 1.81 11.23
N ALA A 245 0.61 2.77 10.63
CA ALA A 245 2.07 2.75 10.56
C ALA A 245 2.73 2.76 11.94
N GLY A 246 2.21 3.57 12.86
CA GLY A 246 2.67 3.64 14.26
C GLY A 246 2.56 2.29 14.96
N ARG A 247 1.43 1.64 14.89
CA ARG A 247 1.23 0.29 15.45
C ARG A 247 2.18 -0.72 14.81
N LYS A 248 2.35 -0.64 13.48
CA LYS A 248 3.20 -1.56 12.74
C LYS A 248 4.67 -1.46 13.15
N VAL A 249 5.26 -0.28 13.30
CA VAL A 249 6.69 -0.15 13.63
C VAL A 249 7.02 -0.64 15.04
N ALA A 250 6.04 -0.74 15.93
CA ALA A 250 6.18 -1.39 17.24
C ALA A 250 6.20 -2.93 17.15
N GLY A 251 5.81 -3.52 16.03
CA GLY A 251 5.85 -4.95 15.76
C GLY A 251 7.16 -5.44 15.19
N ALA A 252 7.36 -6.75 15.18
CA ALA A 252 8.62 -7.39 14.81
C ALA A 252 8.77 -7.62 13.29
N GLY A 253 7.67 -7.90 12.57
CA GLY A 253 7.64 -8.18 11.14
C GLY A 253 6.66 -7.27 10.39
N ALA A 254 6.59 -7.41 9.07
CA ALA A 254 5.69 -6.62 8.23
C ALA A 254 4.20 -6.89 8.54
N GLN A 255 3.89 -8.13 8.97
CA GLN A 255 2.55 -8.57 9.36
C GLN A 255 2.48 -9.10 10.80
N ASP A 256 3.58 -9.01 11.57
CA ASP A 256 3.68 -9.45 12.97
C ASP A 256 3.60 -8.24 13.92
N TYR A 257 2.39 -7.71 14.11
CA TYR A 257 2.10 -6.58 15.00
C TYR A 257 0.64 -6.58 15.43
N GLU A 258 0.34 -5.90 16.53
CA GLU A 258 -1.02 -5.78 17.05
C GLU A 258 -1.70 -4.53 16.51
N LEU A 259 -2.85 -4.74 15.88
CA LEU A 259 -3.74 -3.68 15.41
C LEU A 259 -5.17 -4.23 15.44
N THR A 260 -6.08 -3.53 16.11
CA THR A 260 -7.51 -3.81 16.13
C THR A 260 -8.29 -2.53 15.86
N PRO A 261 -9.56 -2.62 15.41
CA PRO A 261 -10.37 -1.42 15.18
C PRO A 261 -10.47 -0.52 16.44
N GLN A 262 -10.63 -1.13 17.61
CA GLN A 262 -10.73 -0.40 18.89
C GLN A 262 -9.41 0.31 19.24
N ALA A 263 -8.28 -0.39 19.08
CA ALA A 263 -6.96 0.18 19.34
C ALA A 263 -6.63 1.32 18.38
N ALA A 264 -6.97 1.16 17.10
CA ALA A 264 -6.79 2.20 16.09
C ALA A 264 -7.63 3.44 16.39
N GLN A 265 -8.90 3.25 16.80
CA GLN A 265 -9.80 4.36 17.17
C GLN A 265 -9.27 5.12 18.38
N LEU A 266 -8.82 4.41 19.43
CA LEU A 266 -8.25 5.05 20.63
C LEU A 266 -7.01 5.90 20.29
N ASP A 267 -6.11 5.38 19.45
CA ASP A 267 -4.93 6.14 19.00
C ASP A 267 -5.34 7.35 18.16
N PHE A 268 -6.30 7.17 17.24
CA PHE A 268 -6.81 8.27 16.42
C PHE A 268 -7.40 9.39 17.30
N ASP A 269 -8.27 9.04 18.22
CA ASP A 269 -8.91 10.01 19.14
C ASP A 269 -7.88 10.73 20.02
N GLN A 270 -6.87 10.00 20.48
CA GLN A 270 -5.81 10.55 21.31
C GLN A 270 -4.96 11.58 20.56
N TRP A 271 -4.58 11.28 19.31
CA TRP A 271 -3.57 12.07 18.59
C TRP A 271 -4.16 13.05 17.57
N PHE A 272 -5.34 12.76 17.02
CA PHE A 272 -5.99 13.55 15.97
C PHE A 272 -7.40 14.05 16.34
N GLY A 273 -8.09 13.40 17.26
CA GLY A 273 -9.49 13.71 17.60
C GLY A 273 -9.75 15.12 18.18
N LYS A 274 -8.72 15.81 18.63
CA LYS A 274 -8.83 17.20 19.12
C LYS A 274 -8.79 18.26 18.03
N GLN A 275 -8.38 17.89 16.80
CA GLN A 275 -8.27 18.84 15.68
C GLN A 275 -9.57 18.97 14.87
N SER A 276 -10.45 17.98 14.91
CA SER A 276 -11.72 17.94 14.16
C SER A 276 -12.86 18.74 14.81
N ARG A 277 -12.63 19.45 15.93
CA ARG A 277 -13.66 20.21 16.67
C ARG A 277 -13.41 21.73 16.70
N LYS A 278 -12.65 22.27 15.75
CA LYS A 278 -12.46 23.72 15.63
C LYS A 278 -12.92 24.27 14.31
#